data_f888c2e11fe4c5163cbe90929e386d1c
#
_entry.id   f888c2e11fe4c5163cbe90929e386d1c
#
_cell.length_a   1.000
_cell.length_b   1.000
_cell.length_c   1.000
_cell.angle_alpha   90.00
_cell.angle_beta   90.00
_cell.angle_gamma   90.00
#
_symmetry.space_group_name_H-M   'P 1'
#
loop_
_entity.id
_entity.type
_entity.pdbx_description
1 polymer ?
#
loop_
_entity_poly.entity_id
_entity_poly.type
_entity_poly.pdbx_seq_one_letter_code
_entity_poly.pdbx_strand_id
1 'polypeptide(L)'
;MYPYRELDAGKRYVFITRDGYIKQSPETEFEPKRTYKSRASTAIKLKSNQDRLQAVYYIPDQEDYDVFLASYKGYGLKYGLEEVSEVGAQAAGVKSMNLKEGDHVQDGLVFKRKQFQEALFITQRASVKKMALHDFDRTSRAKRGLQILRELKRNPHRIQFMIGISQNKFLVNLLTDTKKLVQINPDDYTVSNRHNNGSFVLDTSRDGKPVSYYLSDNDSHL
;
A
#
# COMPACT_ATOMS: atom_id res chain seq x y z
N MET A 1 11.98 -11.38 12.19
CA MET A 1 13.09 -10.87 13.04
C MET A 1 14.22 -10.50 12.09
N TYR A 2 14.53 -9.21 11.94
CA TYR A 2 15.66 -8.79 11.10
C TYR A 2 16.95 -9.00 11.91
N PRO A 3 18.00 -9.61 11.33
CA PRO A 3 19.24 -9.78 12.04
C PRO A 3 19.87 -8.41 12.33
N TYR A 4 20.41 -8.27 13.54
CA TYR A 4 21.20 -7.11 13.95
C TYR A 4 22.38 -6.94 12.97
N ARG A 5 22.40 -5.83 12.25
CA ARG A 5 23.54 -5.38 11.44
C ARG A 5 23.98 -4.02 11.96
N GLU A 6 25.24 -3.67 11.75
CA GLU A 6 25.74 -2.32 12.02
C GLU A 6 24.79 -1.30 11.37
N LEU A 7 24.38 -0.31 12.16
CA LEU A 7 23.43 0.72 11.76
C LEU A 7 24.13 1.68 10.80
N ASP A 8 23.81 1.60 9.53
CA ASP A 8 24.31 2.53 8.53
C ASP A 8 23.52 3.83 8.56
N ALA A 9 24.23 4.96 8.53
CA ALA A 9 23.59 6.25 8.37
C ALA A 9 22.77 6.29 7.07
N GLY A 10 21.49 6.66 7.19
CA GLY A 10 20.59 6.82 6.05
C GLY A 10 19.52 5.75 5.87
N LYS A 11 19.59 4.66 6.63
CA LYS A 11 18.52 3.67 6.69
C LYS A 11 17.37 4.17 7.53
N ARG A 12 16.14 3.95 7.08
CA ARG A 12 14.94 4.46 7.76
C ARG A 12 13.72 3.60 7.54
N TYR A 13 12.75 3.76 8.41
CA TYR A 13 11.43 3.16 8.28
C TYR A 13 10.41 4.21 7.88
N VAL A 14 9.51 3.85 6.96
CA VAL A 14 8.34 4.65 6.59
C VAL A 14 7.09 3.97 7.13
N PHE A 15 6.29 4.72 7.87
CA PHE A 15 5.04 4.25 8.48
C PHE A 15 3.88 4.97 7.83
N ILE A 16 2.87 4.23 7.38
CA ILE A 16 1.64 4.75 6.78
C ILE A 16 0.47 4.32 7.67
N THR A 17 -0.40 5.26 8.04
CA THR A 17 -1.57 4.96 8.87
C THR A 17 -2.86 5.00 8.05
N ARG A 18 -3.88 4.33 8.59
CA ARG A 18 -5.21 4.25 8.00
C ARG A 18 -5.88 5.62 7.88
N ASP A 19 -5.70 6.51 8.86
CA ASP A 19 -6.27 7.86 8.87
C ASP A 19 -5.51 8.84 7.95
N GLY A 20 -4.55 8.33 7.16
CA GLY A 20 -3.85 9.08 6.14
C GLY A 20 -2.69 9.92 6.67
N TYR A 21 -1.98 9.41 7.66
CA TYR A 21 -0.71 9.98 8.12
C TYR A 21 0.46 9.14 7.65
N ILE A 22 1.61 9.79 7.48
CA ILE A 22 2.88 9.18 7.10
C ILE A 22 4.02 9.79 7.91
N LYS A 23 5.01 8.99 8.23
CA LYS A 23 6.28 9.47 8.77
C LYS A 23 7.45 8.64 8.28
N GLN A 24 8.63 9.25 8.29
CA GLN A 24 9.90 8.57 8.21
C GLN A 24 10.60 8.66 9.57
N SER A 25 11.30 7.60 9.97
CA SER A 25 12.16 7.62 11.15
C SER A 25 13.46 6.90 10.85
N PRO A 26 14.62 7.47 11.20
CA PRO A 26 15.90 6.79 11.07
C PRO A 26 15.88 5.44 11.78
N GLU A 27 16.58 4.45 11.26
CA GLU A 27 16.72 3.13 11.89
C GLU A 27 17.28 3.24 13.30
N THR A 28 18.16 4.22 13.55
CA THR A 28 18.79 4.49 14.85
C THR A 28 17.80 4.80 15.98
N GLU A 29 16.59 5.30 15.65
CA GLU A 29 15.51 5.51 16.62
C GLU A 29 14.98 4.21 17.25
N PHE A 30 15.28 3.06 16.61
CA PHE A 30 14.79 1.73 16.99
C PHE A 30 15.90 0.82 17.51
N GLU A 31 17.05 1.38 17.86
CA GLU A 31 18.16 0.63 18.44
C GLU A 31 17.75 -0.10 19.72
N PRO A 32 18.20 -1.35 19.89
CA PRO A 32 17.95 -2.07 21.12
C PRO A 32 18.61 -1.37 22.30
N LYS A 33 17.84 -1.05 23.33
CA LYS A 33 18.37 -0.50 24.58
C LYS A 33 19.18 -1.55 25.32
N ARG A 34 20.24 -1.11 26.02
CA ARG A 34 21.24 -1.96 26.72
C ARG A 34 20.68 -2.95 27.74
N THR A 35 19.40 -2.92 28.08
CA THR A 35 18.80 -3.78 29.11
C THR A 35 17.75 -4.70 28.52
N TYR A 36 17.91 -6.02 28.70
CA TYR A 36 16.94 -7.05 28.33
C TYR A 36 15.54 -6.89 28.97
N LYS A 37 15.41 -6.00 29.95
CA LYS A 37 14.15 -5.69 30.65
C LYS A 37 13.45 -4.45 30.09
N SER A 38 13.89 -3.90 28.95
CA SER A 38 13.23 -2.74 28.38
C SER A 38 11.82 -3.11 27.89
N ARG A 39 10.84 -2.28 28.25
CA ARG A 39 9.48 -2.37 27.70
C ARG A 39 9.52 -2.09 26.19
N ALA A 40 8.57 -2.64 25.46
CA ALA A 40 8.37 -2.27 24.04
C ALA A 40 8.28 -0.74 23.91
N SER A 41 8.97 -0.19 22.92
CA SER A 41 8.94 1.24 22.62
C SER A 41 7.89 1.53 21.54
N THR A 42 7.28 2.70 21.63
CA THR A 42 6.33 3.17 20.62
C THR A 42 7.08 3.52 19.35
N ALA A 43 6.70 2.92 18.22
CA ALA A 43 7.29 3.21 16.91
C ALA A 43 6.59 4.36 16.18
N ILE A 44 5.33 4.62 16.49
CA ILE A 44 4.53 5.71 15.92
C ILE A 44 3.43 6.09 16.92
N LYS A 45 3.14 7.39 17.06
CA LYS A 45 1.98 7.88 17.80
C LYS A 45 0.80 8.00 16.83
N LEU A 46 -0.24 7.20 17.02
CA LEU A 46 -1.47 7.31 16.24
C LEU A 46 -2.26 8.57 16.64
N LYS A 47 -2.90 9.23 15.67
CA LYS A 47 -3.63 10.49 15.87
C LYS A 47 -5.00 10.31 16.52
N SER A 48 -5.59 9.13 16.39
CA SER A 48 -6.88 8.79 16.99
C SER A 48 -6.85 7.35 17.53
N ASN A 49 -7.78 7.02 18.41
CA ASN A 49 -7.95 5.65 18.91
C ASN A 49 -8.48 4.68 17.83
N GLN A 50 -8.98 5.20 16.72
CA GLN A 50 -9.48 4.41 15.59
C GLN A 50 -8.42 4.25 14.50
N ASP A 51 -7.36 5.06 14.53
CA ASP A 51 -6.27 4.97 13.57
C ASP A 51 -5.47 3.67 13.77
N ARG A 52 -4.92 3.17 12.70
CA ARG A 52 -4.14 1.92 12.68
C ARG A 52 -2.95 2.07 11.76
N LEU A 53 -1.89 1.37 12.08
CA LEU A 53 -0.79 1.18 11.16
C LEU A 53 -1.26 0.35 9.96
N GLN A 54 -1.10 0.91 8.76
CA GLN A 54 -1.53 0.29 7.51
C GLN A 54 -0.38 -0.39 6.79
N ALA A 55 0.79 0.25 6.75
CA ALA A 55 1.98 -0.31 6.13
C ALA A 55 3.26 0.21 6.80
N VAL A 56 4.32 -0.60 6.73
CA VAL A 56 5.68 -0.22 7.13
C VAL A 56 6.64 -0.64 6.04
N TYR A 57 7.51 0.29 5.63
CA TYR A 57 8.55 0.05 4.65
C TYR A 57 9.93 0.33 5.24
N TYR A 58 10.88 -0.53 4.95
CA TYR A 58 12.29 -0.31 5.22
C TYR A 58 12.96 0.27 3.99
N ILE A 59 13.62 1.41 4.16
CA ILE A 59 14.33 2.12 3.10
C ILE A 59 15.83 2.01 3.40
N PRO A 60 16.58 1.23 2.59
CA PRO A 60 17.98 0.90 2.89
C PRO A 60 18.98 1.97 2.43
N ASP A 61 18.56 2.96 1.65
CA ASP A 61 19.43 3.90 0.96
C ASP A 61 18.81 5.29 0.85
N GLN A 62 19.51 6.23 0.22
CA GLN A 62 19.08 7.60 -0.02
C GLN A 62 18.61 7.86 -1.46
N GLU A 63 18.23 6.80 -2.19
CA GLU A 63 17.70 6.98 -3.54
C GLU A 63 16.31 7.64 -3.52
N ASP A 64 15.85 8.06 -4.71
CA ASP A 64 14.52 8.64 -4.91
C ASP A 64 13.44 7.58 -4.76
N TYR A 65 12.53 7.81 -3.82
CA TYR A 65 11.36 6.97 -3.60
C TYR A 65 10.08 7.73 -3.89
N ASP A 66 9.13 7.02 -4.47
CA ASP A 66 7.75 7.46 -4.60
C ASP A 66 6.88 6.79 -3.55
N VAL A 67 5.89 7.54 -3.08
CA VAL A 67 4.77 7.04 -2.27
C VAL A 67 3.54 7.02 -3.15
N PHE A 68 2.84 5.89 -3.21
CA PHE A 68 1.53 5.79 -3.82
C PHE A 68 0.52 5.27 -2.80
N LEU A 69 -0.52 6.02 -2.55
CA LEU A 69 -1.60 5.67 -1.62
C LEU A 69 -2.87 5.37 -2.39
N ALA A 70 -3.56 4.31 -2.00
CA ALA A 70 -4.92 4.02 -2.47
C ALA A 70 -5.90 4.13 -1.31
N SER A 71 -6.94 4.96 -1.45
CA SER A 71 -8.00 5.03 -0.44
C SER A 71 -9.05 3.96 -0.67
N TYR A 72 -9.76 3.59 0.40
CA TYR A 72 -10.86 2.62 0.37
C TYR A 72 -11.94 3.00 -0.66
N LYS A 73 -12.29 4.28 -0.77
CA LYS A 73 -13.27 4.77 -1.74
C LYS A 73 -12.71 4.90 -3.17
N GLY A 74 -11.47 4.50 -3.42
CA GLY A 74 -10.90 4.39 -4.76
C GLY A 74 -10.28 5.68 -5.28
N TYR A 75 -9.51 6.39 -4.45
CA TYR A 75 -8.64 7.50 -4.87
C TYR A 75 -7.19 7.09 -4.77
N GLY A 76 -6.38 7.47 -5.75
CA GLY A 76 -4.94 7.27 -5.80
C GLY A 76 -4.17 8.58 -5.72
N LEU A 77 -3.16 8.64 -4.87
CA LEU A 77 -2.28 9.79 -4.73
C LEU A 77 -0.83 9.37 -4.82
N LYS A 78 -0.06 10.02 -5.71
CA LYS A 78 1.37 9.81 -5.85
C LYS A 78 2.16 11.08 -5.51
N TYR A 79 3.20 10.95 -4.71
CA TYR A 79 4.13 12.04 -4.38
C TYR A 79 5.51 11.46 -4.01
N GLY A 80 6.50 12.32 -3.93
CA GLY A 80 7.84 11.89 -3.55
C GLY A 80 8.03 11.76 -2.06
N LEU A 81 8.78 10.74 -1.63
CA LEU A 81 9.05 10.50 -0.22
C LEU A 81 9.83 11.65 0.46
N GLU A 82 10.56 12.47 -0.31
CA GLU A 82 11.26 13.66 0.17
C GLU A 82 10.34 14.73 0.77
N GLU A 83 9.04 14.69 0.46
CA GLU A 83 8.06 15.58 1.12
C GLU A 83 7.75 15.19 2.58
N VAL A 84 8.23 14.05 3.03
CA VAL A 84 8.01 13.55 4.37
C VAL A 84 9.31 13.71 5.17
N SER A 85 9.34 14.66 6.10
CA SER A 85 10.50 14.86 6.96
C SER A 85 10.76 13.66 7.88
N GLU A 86 12.03 13.38 8.13
CA GLU A 86 12.43 12.40 9.14
C GLU A 86 12.13 12.94 10.55
N VAL A 87 11.54 12.11 11.39
CA VAL A 87 11.15 12.44 12.76
C VAL A 87 11.40 11.26 13.71
N GLY A 88 11.51 11.55 14.99
CA GLY A 88 11.74 10.53 16.02
C GLY A 88 10.63 9.48 16.12
N ALA A 89 10.93 8.37 16.78
CA ALA A 89 10.05 7.21 16.93
C ALA A 89 8.66 7.58 17.47
N GLN A 90 8.58 8.47 18.45
CA GLN A 90 7.31 8.83 19.09
C GLN A 90 6.46 9.86 18.35
N ALA A 91 6.92 10.36 17.19
CA ALA A 91 6.16 11.30 16.41
C ALA A 91 4.98 10.63 15.68
N ALA A 92 3.91 11.39 15.45
CA ALA A 92 2.74 10.92 14.73
C ALA A 92 2.88 11.05 13.20
N GLY A 93 3.87 11.80 12.73
CA GLY A 93 4.03 12.12 11.32
C GLY A 93 3.14 13.26 10.83
N VAL A 94 3.05 13.36 9.52
CA VAL A 94 2.35 14.43 8.79
C VAL A 94 1.19 13.85 7.98
N LYS A 95 0.25 14.71 7.62
CA LYS A 95 -0.87 14.31 6.75
C LYS A 95 -0.33 13.87 5.39
N SER A 96 -0.68 12.68 4.99
CA SER A 96 -0.27 12.03 3.74
C SER A 96 -1.31 12.22 2.66
N MET A 97 -2.58 11.94 2.96
CA MET A 97 -3.70 12.02 2.03
C MET A 97 -4.88 12.81 2.63
N ASN A 98 -5.58 13.60 1.82
CA ASN A 98 -6.80 14.30 2.23
C ASN A 98 -8.01 13.39 2.01
N LEU A 99 -8.37 12.67 3.05
CA LEU A 99 -9.50 11.74 3.06
C LEU A 99 -10.80 12.49 3.33
N LYS A 100 -11.88 12.10 2.65
CA LYS A 100 -13.24 12.55 2.98
C LYS A 100 -13.85 11.66 4.07
N GLU A 101 -14.95 12.12 4.62
CA GLU A 101 -15.73 11.37 5.60
C GLU A 101 -16.04 9.95 5.14
N GLY A 102 -15.81 8.98 6.01
CA GLY A 102 -16.01 7.57 5.76
C GLY A 102 -15.01 6.96 4.76
N ASP A 103 -13.91 7.67 4.43
CA ASP A 103 -12.79 7.14 3.64
C ASP A 103 -11.56 6.93 4.53
N HIS A 104 -10.64 6.08 4.09
CA HIS A 104 -9.37 5.82 4.76
C HIS A 104 -8.33 5.32 3.75
N VAL A 105 -7.06 5.40 4.13
CA VAL A 105 -6.01 4.74 3.35
C VAL A 105 -6.20 3.24 3.49
N GLN A 106 -6.47 2.58 2.38
CA GLN A 106 -6.67 1.14 2.33
C GLN A 106 -5.36 0.41 2.10
N ASP A 107 -4.48 1.00 1.29
CA ASP A 107 -3.18 0.43 0.99
C ASP A 107 -2.20 1.54 0.59
N GLY A 108 -0.89 1.26 0.69
CA GLY A 108 0.16 2.20 0.32
C GLY A 108 1.42 1.48 -0.12
N LEU A 109 2.05 1.97 -1.16
CA LEU A 109 3.34 1.52 -1.67
C LEU A 109 4.39 2.60 -1.46
N VAL A 110 5.58 2.19 -1.01
CA VAL A 110 6.80 3.02 -1.03
C VAL A 110 7.84 2.26 -1.84
N PHE A 111 8.29 2.84 -2.93
CA PHE A 111 9.11 2.15 -3.91
C PHE A 111 10.11 3.08 -4.58
N LYS A 112 11.24 2.54 -5.03
CA LYS A 112 12.22 3.29 -5.81
C LYS A 112 11.57 3.84 -7.07
N ARG A 113 11.86 5.08 -7.38
CA ARG A 113 11.35 5.74 -8.58
C ARG A 113 11.59 4.85 -9.81
N LYS A 114 10.54 4.61 -10.60
CA LYS A 114 10.51 3.70 -11.77
C LYS A 114 10.59 2.19 -11.46
N GLN A 115 10.58 1.77 -10.19
CA GLN A 115 10.57 0.34 -9.84
C GLN A 115 9.29 -0.35 -10.31
N PHE A 116 8.13 0.30 -10.09
CA PHE A 116 6.84 -0.18 -10.56
C PHE A 116 6.32 0.72 -11.68
N GLN A 117 5.94 0.11 -12.78
CA GLN A 117 5.31 0.81 -13.92
C GLN A 117 3.79 0.77 -13.80
N GLU A 118 3.26 -0.27 -13.20
CA GLU A 118 1.84 -0.58 -13.10
C GLU A 118 1.48 -1.04 -11.70
N ALA A 119 0.20 -0.99 -11.37
CA ALA A 119 -0.35 -1.61 -10.17
C ALA A 119 -1.65 -2.34 -10.48
N LEU A 120 -1.85 -3.45 -9.78
CA LEU A 120 -3.09 -4.21 -9.76
C LEU A 120 -3.92 -3.76 -8.58
N PHE A 121 -5.17 -3.43 -8.83
CA PHE A 121 -6.16 -3.07 -7.81
C PHE A 121 -7.23 -4.15 -7.75
N ILE A 122 -7.47 -4.67 -6.56
CA ILE A 122 -8.50 -5.68 -6.29
C ILE A 122 -9.55 -5.05 -5.39
N THR A 123 -10.82 -5.16 -5.76
CA THR A 123 -11.92 -4.59 -4.98
C THR A 123 -12.55 -5.63 -4.05
N GLN A 124 -13.29 -5.16 -3.03
CA GLN A 124 -14.06 -6.02 -2.12
C GLN A 124 -15.11 -6.87 -2.84
N ARG A 125 -15.44 -6.51 -4.10
CA ARG A 125 -16.34 -7.27 -4.98
C ARG A 125 -15.58 -8.25 -5.88
N ALA A 126 -14.30 -8.47 -5.61
CA ALA A 126 -13.42 -9.31 -6.42
C ALA A 126 -13.32 -8.88 -7.89
N SER A 127 -13.39 -7.60 -8.15
CA SER A 127 -13.04 -7.04 -9.45
C SER A 127 -11.57 -6.67 -9.46
N VAL A 128 -10.87 -7.04 -10.54
CA VAL A 128 -9.44 -6.81 -10.75
C VAL A 128 -9.24 -5.80 -11.86
N LYS A 129 -8.35 -4.85 -11.61
CA LYS A 129 -8.04 -3.76 -12.52
C LYS A 129 -6.54 -3.48 -12.49
N LYS A 130 -5.91 -3.42 -13.67
CA LYS A 130 -4.52 -2.99 -13.82
C LYS A 130 -4.47 -1.57 -14.34
N MET A 131 -3.63 -0.72 -13.74
CA MET A 131 -3.44 0.67 -14.16
C MET A 131 -1.96 1.01 -14.22
N ALA A 132 -1.62 1.91 -15.13
CA ALA A 132 -0.29 2.49 -15.19
C ALA A 132 -0.11 3.53 -14.08
N LEU A 133 1.01 3.46 -13.36
CA LEU A 133 1.33 4.43 -12.30
C LEU A 133 1.78 5.79 -12.85
N HIS A 134 2.15 5.87 -14.14
CA HIS A 134 2.44 7.15 -14.79
C HIS A 134 1.18 7.98 -15.10
N ASP A 135 -0.02 7.37 -15.09
CA ASP A 135 -1.29 8.09 -15.20
C ASP A 135 -1.58 8.97 -13.97
N PHE A 136 -0.80 8.79 -12.91
CA PHE A 136 -0.85 9.59 -11.70
C PHE A 136 0.37 10.50 -11.64
N ASP A 137 0.16 11.79 -11.88
CA ASP A 137 1.23 12.77 -11.73
C ASP A 137 1.77 12.77 -10.29
N ARG A 138 3.08 12.96 -10.16
CA ARG A 138 3.71 13.21 -8.88
C ARG A 138 3.31 14.60 -8.39
N THR A 139 2.47 14.65 -7.37
CA THR A 139 1.97 15.89 -6.78
C THR A 139 2.51 16.06 -5.37
N SER A 140 2.12 17.13 -4.67
CA SER A 140 2.39 17.24 -3.23
C SER A 140 1.50 16.30 -2.41
N ARG A 141 2.00 15.87 -1.24
CA ARG A 141 1.22 15.12 -0.25
C ARG A 141 0.00 15.91 0.24
N ALA A 142 -0.84 15.28 1.03
CA ALA A 142 -2.05 15.85 1.63
C ALA A 142 -3.11 16.34 0.61
N LYS A 143 -3.02 15.90 -0.65
CA LYS A 143 -4.09 16.03 -1.63
C LYS A 143 -5.03 14.82 -1.56
N ARG A 144 -6.19 14.93 -2.21
CA ARG A 144 -7.15 13.82 -2.31
C ARG A 144 -6.69 12.74 -3.29
N GLY A 145 -5.95 13.14 -4.33
CA GLY A 145 -5.58 12.28 -5.44
C GLY A 145 -6.65 12.18 -6.53
N LEU A 146 -6.41 11.26 -7.46
CA LEU A 146 -7.27 11.01 -8.63
C LEU A 146 -8.10 9.74 -8.40
N GLN A 147 -9.26 9.68 -9.03
CA GLN A 147 -10.13 8.51 -8.98
C GLN A 147 -9.49 7.29 -9.66
N ILE A 148 -9.42 6.17 -8.96
CA ILE A 148 -9.03 4.85 -9.49
C ILE A 148 -10.26 4.09 -9.97
N LEU A 149 -11.37 4.19 -9.23
CA LEU A 149 -12.61 3.46 -9.45
C LEU A 149 -13.72 4.41 -9.87
N ARG A 150 -14.56 3.96 -10.82
CA ARG A 150 -15.82 4.63 -11.13
C ARG A 150 -16.79 4.43 -9.97
N GLU A 151 -17.30 5.53 -9.39
CA GLU A 151 -18.30 5.46 -8.33
C GLU A 151 -19.66 5.01 -8.89
N LEU A 152 -20.28 4.04 -8.24
CA LEU A 152 -21.61 3.54 -8.55
C LEU A 152 -22.59 3.96 -7.46
N LYS A 153 -23.79 4.38 -7.84
CA LYS A 153 -24.86 4.78 -6.89
C LYS A 153 -25.31 3.62 -6.00
N ARG A 154 -25.31 2.40 -6.53
CA ARG A 154 -25.68 1.18 -5.79
C ARG A 154 -24.52 0.20 -5.81
N ASN A 155 -24.23 -0.40 -4.64
CA ASN A 155 -23.17 -1.38 -4.46
C ASN A 155 -21.82 -0.95 -5.07
N PRO A 156 -21.22 0.18 -4.61
CA PRO A 156 -20.00 0.72 -5.17
C PRO A 156 -18.82 -0.22 -4.94
N HIS A 157 -17.83 -0.16 -5.84
CA HIS A 157 -16.55 -0.82 -5.63
C HIS A 157 -15.72 -0.08 -4.59
N ARG A 158 -14.94 -0.82 -3.81
CA ARG A 158 -14.00 -0.29 -2.81
C ARG A 158 -12.67 -1.04 -2.94
N ILE A 159 -11.57 -0.33 -2.82
CA ILE A 159 -10.25 -0.97 -2.85
C ILE A 159 -10.13 -1.91 -1.67
N GLN A 160 -9.69 -3.13 -1.93
CA GLN A 160 -9.34 -4.15 -0.93
C GLN A 160 -7.84 -4.34 -0.87
N PHE A 161 -7.18 -4.47 -2.03
CA PHE A 161 -5.74 -4.66 -2.14
C PHE A 161 -5.18 -3.85 -3.30
N MET A 162 -3.92 -3.46 -3.18
CA MET A 162 -3.12 -2.85 -4.22
C MET A 162 -1.76 -3.56 -4.29
N ILE A 163 -1.34 -3.95 -5.48
CA ILE A 163 -0.12 -4.72 -5.69
C ILE A 163 0.69 -4.03 -6.79
N GLY A 164 1.89 -3.58 -6.46
CA GLY A 164 2.82 -3.02 -7.45
C GLY A 164 3.34 -4.11 -8.39
N ILE A 165 3.31 -3.86 -9.68
CA ILE A 165 3.81 -4.78 -10.70
C ILE A 165 5.21 -4.36 -11.09
N SER A 166 6.20 -5.21 -10.78
CA SER A 166 7.59 -5.10 -11.20
C SER A 166 7.83 -5.92 -12.48
N GLN A 167 9.05 -5.92 -12.97
CA GLN A 167 9.45 -6.73 -14.12
C GLN A 167 9.42 -8.24 -13.85
N ASN A 168 9.46 -8.66 -12.59
CA ASN A 168 9.39 -10.07 -12.22
C ASN A 168 7.97 -10.58 -12.38
N LYS A 169 7.83 -11.69 -13.08
CA LYS A 169 6.53 -12.37 -13.26
C LYS A 169 6.13 -13.06 -11.96
N PHE A 170 4.91 -12.81 -11.53
CA PHE A 170 4.32 -13.45 -10.37
C PHE A 170 2.82 -13.71 -10.57
N LEU A 171 2.28 -14.59 -9.75
CA LEU A 171 0.85 -14.84 -9.65
C LEU A 171 0.34 -14.30 -8.32
N VAL A 172 -0.86 -13.73 -8.34
CA VAL A 172 -1.58 -13.32 -7.13
C VAL A 172 -2.57 -14.40 -6.76
N ASN A 173 -2.37 -15.02 -5.62
CA ASN A 173 -3.25 -16.05 -5.09
C ASN A 173 -4.21 -15.37 -4.10
N LEU A 174 -5.43 -15.11 -4.54
CA LEU A 174 -6.46 -14.40 -3.78
C LEU A 174 -7.29 -15.40 -2.98
N LEU A 175 -7.35 -15.22 -1.65
CA LEU A 175 -8.13 -16.05 -0.74
C LEU A 175 -9.40 -15.33 -0.30
N THR A 176 -10.52 -16.05 -0.28
CA THR A 176 -11.81 -15.54 0.19
C THR A 176 -12.14 -15.99 1.62
N ASP A 177 -13.13 -15.35 2.26
CA ASP A 177 -13.64 -15.71 3.58
C ASP A 177 -14.28 -17.11 3.61
N THR A 178 -14.70 -17.65 2.45
CA THR A 178 -15.15 -19.04 2.29
C THR A 178 -14.00 -20.02 2.00
N LYS A 179 -12.74 -19.57 2.10
CA LYS A 179 -11.51 -20.35 1.82
C LYS A 179 -11.34 -20.74 0.35
N LYS A 180 -12.05 -20.11 -0.57
CA LYS A 180 -11.80 -20.31 -2.00
C LYS A 180 -10.52 -19.56 -2.39
N LEU A 181 -9.67 -20.24 -3.15
CA LEU A 181 -8.44 -19.70 -3.73
C LEU A 181 -8.67 -19.42 -5.21
N VAL A 182 -8.33 -18.21 -5.65
CA VAL A 182 -8.34 -17.80 -7.06
C VAL A 182 -6.98 -17.27 -7.42
N GLN A 183 -6.40 -17.81 -8.48
CA GLN A 183 -5.12 -17.35 -9.01
C GLN A 183 -5.34 -16.31 -10.10
N ILE A 184 -4.63 -15.21 -10.00
CA ILE A 184 -4.69 -14.07 -10.91
C ILE A 184 -3.29 -13.87 -11.49
N ASN A 185 -3.18 -13.96 -12.82
CA ASN A 185 -1.96 -13.58 -13.52
C ASN A 185 -2.09 -12.11 -13.96
N PRO A 186 -1.23 -11.18 -13.50
CA PRO A 186 -1.30 -9.78 -13.91
C PRO A 186 -1.14 -9.56 -15.42
N ASP A 187 -0.50 -10.49 -16.14
CA ASP A 187 -0.31 -10.42 -17.60
C ASP A 187 -1.62 -10.63 -18.38
N ASP A 188 -2.62 -11.26 -17.77
CA ASP A 188 -3.94 -11.47 -18.41
C ASP A 188 -4.79 -10.19 -18.45
N TYR A 189 -4.33 -9.11 -17.78
CA TYR A 189 -5.07 -7.86 -17.69
C TYR A 189 -4.38 -6.76 -18.49
N THR A 190 -5.14 -6.14 -19.36
CA THR A 190 -4.70 -4.92 -20.05
C THR A 190 -4.76 -3.71 -19.11
N VAL A 191 -3.88 -2.74 -19.34
CA VAL A 191 -3.90 -1.47 -18.60
C VAL A 191 -5.21 -0.75 -18.86
N SER A 192 -5.91 -0.40 -17.80
CA SER A 192 -7.22 0.24 -17.82
C SER A 192 -7.13 1.72 -17.46
N ASN A 193 -8.03 2.51 -18.02
CA ASN A 193 -8.21 3.91 -17.63
C ASN A 193 -9.00 4.04 -16.31
N ARG A 194 -9.12 5.25 -15.77
CA ARG A 194 -9.81 5.57 -14.51
C ARG A 194 -11.34 5.41 -14.52
N HIS A 195 -11.95 5.18 -15.69
CA HIS A 195 -13.41 5.25 -15.85
C HIS A 195 -14.12 3.89 -15.81
N ASN A 196 -13.42 2.83 -15.45
CA ASN A 196 -13.99 1.50 -15.25
C ASN A 196 -13.63 0.92 -13.87
N ASN A 197 -14.24 -0.21 -13.53
CA ASN A 197 -14.03 -0.90 -12.26
C ASN A 197 -13.33 -2.26 -12.42
N GLY A 198 -12.78 -2.53 -13.62
CA GLY A 198 -12.11 -3.80 -13.92
C GLY A 198 -13.08 -4.95 -14.19
N SER A 199 -12.54 -6.17 -14.15
CA SER A 199 -13.25 -7.40 -14.44
C SER A 199 -13.37 -8.28 -13.20
N PHE A 200 -14.53 -8.91 -13.00
CA PHE A 200 -14.74 -9.84 -11.89
C PHE A 200 -13.97 -11.14 -12.11
N VAL A 201 -13.30 -11.63 -11.06
CA VAL A 201 -12.57 -12.91 -11.05
C VAL A 201 -13.33 -14.01 -10.33
N LEU A 202 -14.34 -13.62 -9.54
CA LEU A 202 -15.26 -14.55 -8.85
C LEU A 202 -16.59 -13.83 -8.55
N ASP A 203 -17.59 -14.64 -8.20
CA ASP A 203 -18.88 -14.15 -7.69
C ASP A 203 -18.86 -14.18 -6.16
N THR A 204 -18.79 -13.00 -5.54
CA THR A 204 -18.68 -12.86 -4.08
C THR A 204 -19.91 -13.36 -3.32
N SER A 205 -21.07 -13.52 -3.97
CA SER A 205 -22.26 -14.10 -3.34
C SER A 205 -22.16 -15.61 -3.19
N ARG A 206 -21.42 -16.28 -4.08
CA ARG A 206 -21.22 -17.73 -4.09
C ARG A 206 -19.86 -18.11 -3.50
N ASP A 207 -18.83 -17.38 -3.87
CA ASP A 207 -17.43 -17.76 -3.66
C ASP A 207 -16.79 -17.05 -2.47
N GLY A 208 -17.53 -16.14 -1.80
CA GLY A 208 -17.04 -15.34 -0.67
C GLY A 208 -16.30 -14.08 -1.10
N LYS A 209 -15.96 -13.25 -0.12
CA LYS A 209 -15.28 -11.96 -0.34
C LYS A 209 -13.76 -12.11 -0.20
N PRO A 210 -12.97 -11.35 -0.99
CA PRO A 210 -11.51 -11.30 -0.81
C PRO A 210 -11.12 -10.87 0.61
N VAL A 211 -10.27 -11.65 1.29
CA VAL A 211 -9.78 -11.35 2.65
C VAL A 211 -8.27 -11.28 2.76
N SER A 212 -7.54 -11.98 1.91
CA SER A 212 -6.08 -11.94 1.86
C SER A 212 -5.55 -12.37 0.51
N TYR A 213 -4.27 -12.14 0.28
CA TYR A 213 -3.56 -12.67 -0.88
C TYR A 213 -2.12 -13.02 -0.51
N TYR A 214 -1.49 -13.83 -1.34
CA TYR A 214 -0.05 -14.03 -1.35
C TYR A 214 0.45 -14.10 -2.80
N LEU A 215 1.72 -13.77 -2.98
CA LEU A 215 2.39 -13.83 -4.28
C LEU A 215 3.15 -15.15 -4.39
N SER A 216 3.12 -15.75 -5.57
CA SER A 216 3.97 -16.88 -5.93
C SER A 216 4.66 -16.61 -7.26
N ASP A 217 5.80 -17.25 -7.48
CA ASP A 217 6.49 -17.15 -8.76
C ASP A 217 5.59 -17.71 -9.88
N ASN A 218 5.65 -17.08 -11.03
CA ASN A 218 5.02 -17.59 -12.23
C ASN A 218 6.01 -18.50 -12.96
N ASP A 219 6.26 -19.68 -12.39
CA ASP A 219 7.11 -20.71 -13.00
C ASP A 219 6.37 -21.34 -14.21
N SER A 220 6.19 -20.57 -15.27
CA SER A 220 5.71 -21.07 -16.56
C SER A 220 6.83 -21.79 -17.34
N HIS A 221 7.65 -22.61 -16.64
CA HIS A 221 8.64 -23.51 -17.22
C HIS A 221 8.48 -24.90 -16.58
N LEU A 222 7.44 -25.60 -16.97
CA LEU A 222 7.41 -27.06 -17.00
C LEU A 222 6.93 -27.50 -18.39
#